data_9dce3ab93bffdf0c57b3fd5ab3a653aa
#
_entry.id   9dce3ab93bffdf0c57b3fd5ab3a653aa
#
_cell.length_a   1.000
_cell.length_b   1.000
_cell.length_c   1.000
_cell.angle_alpha   90.00
_cell.angle_beta   90.00
_cell.angle_gamma   90.00
#
_symmetry.space_group_name_H-M   'P 1'
#
loop_
_entity.id
_entity.type
_entity.pdbx_description
1 polymer ?
#
loop_
_entity_poly.entity_id
_entity_poly.type
_entity_poly.pdbx_seq_one_letter_code
_entity_poly.pdbx_strand_id
1 'polypeptide(L)'
;MSINPHPMDLSELPEIITSYLRAHKARDLDAAIECYTIDATVTDEGRTYNGPQEIEAWLSRSASEFTYTIEAIGATKTDDDHLDVLHHLEGNFPGGNVDLHFRFILRDGKIAQLVIEE
;
A
#
# COMPACT_ATOMS: atom_id res chain seq x y z
N MET A 1 14.32 -3.32 -24.84
CA MET A 1 14.97 -2.74 -23.65
C MET A 1 14.23 -3.20 -22.42
N SER A 2 14.95 -3.79 -21.48
CA SER A 2 14.32 -4.21 -20.24
C SER A 2 14.31 -3.05 -19.24
N ILE A 3 13.18 -2.90 -18.53
CA ILE A 3 13.05 -1.92 -17.47
C ILE A 3 13.20 -2.66 -16.16
N ASN A 4 14.22 -2.30 -15.40
CA ASN A 4 14.47 -2.91 -14.10
C ASN A 4 14.10 -1.95 -12.98
N PRO A 5 13.55 -2.46 -11.86
CA PRO A 5 13.32 -1.62 -10.69
C PRO A 5 14.64 -1.03 -10.17
N HIS A 6 14.58 0.21 -9.74
CA HIS A 6 15.72 0.91 -9.16
C HIS A 6 15.48 1.18 -7.69
N PRO A 7 16.45 0.89 -6.81
CA PRO A 7 16.33 1.26 -5.40
C PRO A 7 16.17 2.78 -5.26
N MET A 8 15.39 3.18 -4.28
CA MET A 8 15.21 4.59 -3.94
C MET A 8 15.13 4.76 -2.44
N ASP A 9 15.44 5.95 -1.95
CA ASP A 9 15.25 6.25 -0.54
C ASP A 9 13.77 6.44 -0.24
N LEU A 10 13.35 6.06 0.97
CA LEU A 10 11.97 6.26 1.40
C LEU A 10 11.57 7.74 1.35
N SER A 11 12.54 8.65 1.55
CA SER A 11 12.31 10.09 1.46
C SER A 11 11.99 10.57 0.04
N GLU A 12 12.26 9.75 -0.96
CA GLU A 12 12.00 10.09 -2.37
C GLU A 12 10.63 9.62 -2.85
N LEU A 13 9.86 8.94 -2.00
CA LEU A 13 8.53 8.48 -2.37
C LEU A 13 7.61 9.65 -2.71
N PRO A 14 6.75 9.51 -3.74
CA PRO A 14 5.75 10.53 -4.05
C PRO A 14 4.88 10.85 -2.83
N GLU A 15 4.48 12.10 -2.71
CA GLU A 15 3.68 12.55 -1.57
C GLU A 15 2.40 11.74 -1.39
N ILE A 16 1.76 11.32 -2.48
CA ILE A 16 0.53 10.54 -2.39
C ILE A 16 0.77 9.20 -1.68
N ILE A 17 1.91 8.55 -1.92
CA ILE A 17 2.25 7.31 -1.25
C ILE A 17 2.57 7.57 0.22
N THR A 18 3.37 8.60 0.51
CA THR A 18 3.70 8.97 1.89
C THR A 18 2.44 9.29 2.70
N SER A 19 1.53 10.05 2.10
CA SER A 19 0.26 10.41 2.73
C SER A 19 -0.60 9.18 3.00
N TYR A 20 -0.67 8.27 2.02
CA TYR A 20 -1.43 7.03 2.17
C TYR A 20 -0.87 6.14 3.28
N LEU A 21 0.46 5.96 3.30
CA LEU A 21 1.09 5.12 4.33
C LEU A 21 0.90 5.70 5.72
N ARG A 22 0.94 7.02 5.84
CA ARG A 22 0.69 7.70 7.11
C ARG A 22 -0.76 7.50 7.56
N ALA A 23 -1.71 7.66 6.65
CA ALA A 23 -3.13 7.44 6.93
C ALA A 23 -3.41 5.98 7.30
N HIS A 24 -2.82 5.05 6.58
CA HIS A 24 -2.95 3.62 6.85
C HIS A 24 -2.43 3.27 8.25
N LYS A 25 -1.25 3.78 8.60
CA LYS A 25 -0.63 3.55 9.91
C LYS A 25 -1.45 4.17 11.04
N ALA A 26 -2.01 5.35 10.80
CA ALA A 26 -2.87 6.05 11.77
C ALA A 26 -4.29 5.49 11.81
N ARG A 27 -4.63 4.57 10.91
CA ARG A 27 -5.97 4.00 10.76
C ARG A 27 -7.02 5.07 10.46
N ASP A 28 -6.62 6.08 9.71
CA ASP A 28 -7.49 7.16 9.23
C ASP A 28 -8.09 6.73 7.89
N LEU A 29 -9.27 6.10 7.96
CA LEU A 29 -9.91 5.53 6.78
C LEU A 29 -10.26 6.58 5.74
N ASP A 30 -10.78 7.72 6.16
CA ASP A 30 -11.20 8.78 5.23
C ASP A 30 -10.00 9.33 4.46
N ALA A 31 -8.90 9.62 5.17
CA ALA A 31 -7.68 10.11 4.53
C ALA A 31 -7.08 9.07 3.59
N ALA A 32 -7.10 7.79 3.97
CA ALA A 32 -6.59 6.72 3.13
C ALA A 32 -7.39 6.56 1.84
N ILE A 33 -8.74 6.59 1.94
CA ILE A 33 -9.62 6.47 0.78
C ILE A 33 -9.42 7.62 -0.20
N GLU A 34 -9.18 8.82 0.29
CA GLU A 34 -8.95 9.99 -0.58
C GLU A 34 -7.70 9.86 -1.46
N CYS A 35 -6.77 8.98 -1.10
CA CYS A 35 -5.57 8.77 -1.88
C CYS A 35 -5.80 7.94 -3.15
N TYR A 36 -6.95 7.29 -3.26
CA TYR A 36 -7.27 6.40 -4.39
C TYR A 36 -8.05 7.11 -5.48
N THR A 37 -7.86 6.64 -6.73
CA THR A 37 -8.76 7.04 -7.82
C THR A 37 -10.13 6.39 -7.60
N ILE A 38 -11.15 6.93 -8.27
CA ILE A 38 -12.52 6.43 -8.12
C ILE A 38 -12.69 5.00 -8.65
N ASP A 39 -11.86 4.60 -9.60
CA ASP A 39 -11.87 3.26 -10.20
C ASP A 39 -10.70 2.40 -9.71
N ALA A 40 -10.10 2.76 -8.59
CA ALA A 40 -8.95 2.06 -8.05
C ALA A 40 -9.28 0.61 -7.66
N THR A 41 -8.24 -0.23 -7.68
CA THR A 41 -8.34 -1.61 -7.22
C THR A 41 -7.26 -1.89 -6.19
N VAL A 42 -7.57 -2.74 -5.22
CA VAL A 42 -6.62 -3.25 -4.24
C VAL A 42 -6.69 -4.77 -4.29
N THR A 43 -5.52 -5.41 -4.36
CA THR A 43 -5.42 -6.87 -4.26
C THR A 43 -4.62 -7.22 -3.02
N ASP A 44 -5.20 -8.02 -2.15
CA ASP A 44 -4.58 -8.46 -0.90
C ASP A 44 -5.02 -9.89 -0.63
N GLU A 45 -4.07 -10.75 -0.29
CA GLU A 45 -4.32 -12.17 -0.03
C GLU A 45 -5.06 -12.87 -1.18
N GLY A 46 -4.75 -12.46 -2.43
CA GLY A 46 -5.36 -13.03 -3.62
C GLY A 46 -6.76 -12.55 -3.93
N ARG A 47 -7.29 -11.60 -3.15
CA ARG A 47 -8.60 -11.01 -3.39
C ARG A 47 -8.48 -9.60 -3.90
N THR A 48 -9.33 -9.23 -4.85
CA THR A 48 -9.35 -7.90 -5.43
C THR A 48 -10.59 -7.14 -5.00
N TYR A 49 -10.38 -5.90 -4.55
CA TYR A 49 -11.41 -4.98 -4.10
C TYR A 49 -11.48 -3.84 -5.10
N ASN A 50 -12.67 -3.55 -5.60
CA ASN A 50 -12.88 -2.59 -6.68
C ASN A 50 -13.67 -1.38 -6.18
N GLY A 51 -13.08 -0.20 -6.33
CA GLY A 51 -13.73 1.06 -6.03
C GLY A 51 -13.74 1.43 -4.54
N PRO A 52 -14.16 2.67 -4.24
CA PRO A 52 -14.03 3.21 -2.88
C PRO A 52 -14.76 2.41 -1.81
N GLN A 53 -15.96 1.92 -2.10
CA GLN A 53 -16.74 1.18 -1.10
C GLN A 53 -16.10 -0.12 -0.69
N GLU A 54 -15.62 -0.90 -1.68
CA GLU A 54 -14.97 -2.17 -1.39
C GLU A 54 -13.62 -1.96 -0.72
N ILE A 55 -12.87 -0.95 -1.15
CA ILE A 55 -11.58 -0.61 -0.56
C ILE A 55 -11.78 -0.14 0.89
N GLU A 56 -12.78 0.67 1.16
CA GLU A 56 -13.09 1.12 2.52
C GLU A 56 -13.41 -0.07 3.43
N ALA A 57 -14.23 -1.00 2.96
CA ALA A 57 -14.54 -2.21 3.73
C ALA A 57 -13.29 -3.04 4.01
N TRP A 58 -12.41 -3.18 3.03
CA TRP A 58 -11.13 -3.88 3.20
C TRP A 58 -10.24 -3.18 4.23
N LEU A 59 -10.11 -1.85 4.13
CA LEU A 59 -9.29 -1.07 5.09
C LEU A 59 -9.84 -1.20 6.51
N SER A 60 -11.14 -1.11 6.67
CA SER A 60 -11.80 -1.23 7.97
C SER A 60 -11.54 -2.59 8.61
N ARG A 61 -11.66 -3.66 7.83
CA ARG A 61 -11.40 -5.01 8.30
C ARG A 61 -9.91 -5.21 8.63
N SER A 62 -9.01 -4.75 7.77
CA SER A 62 -7.57 -4.87 7.98
C SER A 62 -7.12 -4.12 9.24
N ALA A 63 -7.76 -2.99 9.57
CA ALA A 63 -7.43 -2.21 10.74
C ALA A 63 -7.90 -2.87 12.05
N SER A 64 -8.93 -3.73 11.99
CA SER A 64 -9.54 -4.31 13.18
C SER A 64 -9.23 -5.79 13.41
N GLU A 65 -8.83 -6.52 12.37
CA GLU A 65 -8.63 -7.97 12.45
C GLU A 65 -7.44 -8.37 13.34
N PHE A 66 -6.33 -7.65 13.21
CA PHE A 66 -5.12 -7.92 13.99
C PHE A 66 -4.55 -6.62 14.56
N THR A 67 -3.84 -6.76 15.67
CA THR A 67 -3.01 -5.68 16.20
C THR A 67 -1.58 -5.90 15.70
N TYR A 68 -1.02 -4.92 15.01
CA TYR A 68 0.31 -5.05 14.43
C TYR A 68 0.99 -3.69 14.28
N THR A 69 2.31 -3.73 14.17
CA THR A 69 3.12 -2.59 13.74
C THR A 69 3.51 -2.80 12.29
N ILE A 70 3.62 -1.71 11.55
CA ILE A 70 4.02 -1.74 10.15
C ILE A 70 5.09 -0.66 9.92
N GLU A 71 6.18 -1.05 9.26
CA GLU A 71 7.28 -0.14 9.00
C GLU A 71 7.77 -0.32 7.57
N ALA A 72 7.93 0.78 6.84
CA ALA A 72 8.53 0.76 5.52
C ALA A 72 10.05 0.59 5.68
N ILE A 73 10.62 -0.43 5.04
CA ILE A 73 12.03 -0.77 5.17
C ILE A 73 12.80 -0.66 3.87
N GLY A 74 12.14 -0.44 2.76
CA GLY A 74 12.79 -0.26 1.46
C GLY A 74 11.80 0.16 0.40
N ALA A 75 12.33 0.70 -0.68
CA ALA A 75 11.50 1.09 -1.82
C ALA A 75 12.28 0.94 -3.12
N THR A 76 11.56 0.58 -4.19
CA THR A 76 12.08 0.54 -5.54
C THR A 76 11.07 1.18 -6.48
N LYS A 77 11.53 1.69 -7.61
CA LYS A 77 10.63 2.17 -8.66
C LYS A 77 11.06 1.62 -10.01
N THR A 78 10.07 1.29 -10.83
CA THR A 78 10.28 0.90 -12.23
C THR A 78 10.19 2.15 -13.11
N ASP A 79 9.21 3.00 -12.83
CA ASP A 79 9.06 4.32 -13.44
C ASP A 79 8.31 5.23 -12.44
N ASP A 80 7.96 6.44 -12.85
CA ASP A 80 7.33 7.40 -11.94
C ASP A 80 5.97 6.97 -11.41
N ASP A 81 5.30 6.06 -12.11
CA ASP A 81 3.96 5.59 -11.75
C ASP A 81 3.94 4.18 -11.16
N HIS A 82 5.06 3.45 -11.19
CA HIS A 82 5.15 2.07 -10.71
C HIS A 82 6.19 1.97 -9.62
N LEU A 83 5.73 1.85 -8.37
CA LEU A 83 6.57 1.84 -7.19
C LEU A 83 6.24 0.65 -6.30
N ASP A 84 7.25 0.14 -5.62
CA ASP A 84 7.13 -0.99 -4.68
C ASP A 84 7.74 -0.54 -3.36
N VAL A 85 6.95 -0.60 -2.29
CA VAL A 85 7.43 -0.30 -0.94
C VAL A 85 7.39 -1.58 -0.13
N LEU A 86 8.56 -2.00 0.34
CA LEU A 86 8.66 -3.18 1.19
C LEU A 86 8.41 -2.78 2.64
N HIS A 87 7.50 -3.50 3.29
CA HIS A 87 7.12 -3.27 4.68
C HIS A 87 7.42 -4.47 5.53
N HIS A 88 7.83 -4.22 6.78
CA HIS A 88 7.94 -5.25 7.80
C HIS A 88 6.80 -5.09 8.79
N LEU A 89 6.06 -6.18 9.03
CA LEU A 89 4.95 -6.22 9.96
C LEU A 89 5.23 -7.17 11.09
N GLU A 90 4.93 -6.74 12.32
CA GLU A 90 4.98 -7.59 13.51
C GLU A 90 3.69 -7.43 14.29
N GLY A 91 3.10 -8.55 14.72
CA GLY A 91 1.83 -8.47 15.42
C GLY A 91 1.31 -9.83 15.89
N ASN A 92 0.02 -9.83 16.23
CA ASN A 92 -0.64 -11.02 16.78
C ASN A 92 -1.28 -11.93 15.73
N PHE A 93 -0.91 -11.76 14.46
CA PHE A 93 -1.36 -12.63 13.37
C PHE A 93 -0.51 -13.92 13.32
N PRO A 94 -0.99 -14.97 12.62
CA PRO A 94 -0.23 -16.21 12.48
C PRO A 94 1.18 -15.96 11.93
N GLY A 95 2.19 -16.54 12.61
CA GLY A 95 3.59 -16.35 12.27
C GLY A 95 4.27 -15.20 12.98
N GLY A 96 3.52 -14.21 13.46
CA GLY A 96 4.03 -13.10 14.28
C GLY A 96 4.79 -12.00 13.54
N ASN A 97 5.35 -12.28 12.37
CA ASN A 97 5.99 -11.26 11.52
C ASN A 97 5.94 -11.68 10.06
N VAL A 98 6.01 -10.70 9.17
CA VAL A 98 6.00 -10.93 7.73
C VAL A 98 6.51 -9.67 7.03
N ASP A 99 7.16 -9.86 5.88
CA ASP A 99 7.53 -8.76 5.00
C ASP A 99 6.57 -8.79 3.80
N LEU A 100 5.99 -7.63 3.49
CA LEU A 100 5.03 -7.48 2.41
C LEU A 100 5.47 -6.39 1.44
N HIS A 101 5.32 -6.69 0.16
CA HIS A 101 5.47 -5.70 -0.91
C HIS A 101 4.15 -4.98 -1.08
N PHE A 102 4.17 -3.66 -1.04
CA PHE A 102 3.05 -2.80 -1.42
C PHE A 102 3.38 -2.24 -2.79
N ARG A 103 2.79 -2.81 -3.83
CA ARG A 103 3.06 -2.41 -5.21
C ARG A 103 2.01 -1.44 -5.68
N PHE A 104 2.43 -0.21 -5.93
CA PHE A 104 1.55 0.89 -6.30
C PHE A 104 1.64 1.20 -7.78
N ILE A 105 0.48 1.43 -8.40
CA ILE A 105 0.39 2.05 -9.72
C ILE A 105 -0.37 3.36 -9.53
N LEU A 106 0.26 4.46 -9.94
CA LEU A 106 -0.29 5.80 -9.79
C LEU A 106 -0.90 6.29 -11.10
N ARG A 107 -1.93 7.12 -10.99
CA ARG A 107 -2.54 7.81 -12.13
C ARG A 107 -3.12 9.12 -11.64
N ASP A 108 -2.78 10.21 -12.35
CA ASP A 108 -3.29 11.55 -12.04
C ASP A 108 -3.01 11.96 -10.59
N GLY A 109 -1.84 11.59 -10.08
CA GLY A 109 -1.42 11.95 -8.72
C GLY A 109 -2.11 11.17 -7.61
N LYS A 110 -2.81 10.08 -7.94
CA LYS A 110 -3.48 9.22 -6.97
C LYS A 110 -3.14 7.75 -7.21
N ILE A 111 -3.52 6.91 -6.27
CA ILE A 111 -3.28 5.46 -6.35
C ILE A 111 -4.41 4.83 -7.18
N ALA A 112 -4.03 4.28 -8.33
CA ALA A 112 -4.97 3.58 -9.20
C ALA A 112 -5.03 2.09 -8.89
N GLN A 113 -3.93 1.53 -8.38
CA GLN A 113 -3.88 0.11 -8.05
C GLN A 113 -2.86 -0.10 -6.93
N LEU A 114 -3.21 -0.99 -6.01
CA LEU A 114 -2.31 -1.46 -4.96
C LEU A 114 -2.39 -2.98 -4.92
N VAL A 115 -1.24 -3.64 -4.99
CA VAL A 115 -1.14 -5.09 -4.81
C VAL A 115 -0.25 -5.35 -3.62
N ILE A 116 -0.76 -6.09 -2.64
CA ILE A 116 -0.02 -6.46 -1.43
C ILE A 116 0.28 -7.95 -1.48
N GLU A 117 1.56 -8.30 -1.40
CA GLU A 117 2.00 -9.70 -1.43
C GLU A 117 3.37 -9.89 -0.79
N GLU A 118 3.66 -11.13 -0.38
CA GLU A 118 4.95 -11.49 0.16
C GLU A 118 6.06 -11.49 -0.88
#